data_363cf42a652c6d235d936029342dff9d
#
_entry.id   363cf42a652c6d235d936029342dff9d
#
_cell.length_a   1.000
_cell.length_b   1.000
_cell.length_c   1.000
_cell.angle_alpha   90.00
_cell.angle_beta   90.00
_cell.angle_gamma   90.00
#
_symmetry.space_group_name_H-M   'P 1'
#
loop_
_entity.id
_entity.type
_entity.pdbx_description
1 polymer ?
#
loop_
_entity_poly.entity_id
_entity_poly.type
_entity_poly.pdbx_seq_one_letter_code
_entity_poly.pdbx_strand_id
1 'polypeptide(L)'
;MTLGRVRESTGVAVTVLPGLEEARLTYVAARRWTAFSARRLLVVDIGGGSLEVAAGALDRPEIAESLPLGATRLSRRFVRSDPVHPEELVALRVHALTLLGPLAERIRAHPYEVVCATSKTFRNLGQLARALPEAPTPPHTFGFAGIDGRTAPVLTREALDVVAGYLAATTARQRSRLAGLEELRARSVVAGSQIAALVMQAFGLNQLVLAPWALREGVILTEMARRDPWPSAAPPDDPRQRRAVLDFARRHTWDEIHARQVTTLALSLFDQTSALHRLGPAERGLLEVAGLLHDVGYAISQSDHHKHSLYLIRNADLDGFSARERDLVANIARYHRKALPADRHAEYMALDDDDRTLVRRLAALLRLADGLDADHFQVVEAATVVDRGDHLRLELRARDVPDLAMWAAERNGDLFELEFGRHIEPVAVDVT
;
A
#
# COMPACT_ATOMS: atom_id res chain seq x y z
N MET A 1 -29.59 16.65 -3.48
CA MET A 1 -29.00 17.37 -4.62
C MET A 1 -28.83 16.35 -5.73
N THR A 2 -29.37 16.55 -6.91
CA THR A 2 -29.24 15.61 -8.02
C THR A 2 -27.93 15.87 -8.77
N LEU A 3 -27.33 14.84 -9.36
CA LEU A 3 -26.07 14.94 -10.11
C LEU A 3 -26.17 15.98 -11.25
N GLY A 4 -27.36 16.13 -11.86
CA GLY A 4 -27.63 17.15 -12.87
C GLY A 4 -27.41 18.59 -12.35
N ARG A 5 -27.88 18.89 -11.13
CA ARG A 5 -27.70 20.23 -10.52
C ARG A 5 -26.23 20.54 -10.23
N VAL A 6 -25.43 19.53 -9.88
CA VAL A 6 -23.98 19.71 -9.69
C VAL A 6 -23.34 20.08 -11.03
N ARG A 7 -23.66 19.37 -12.10
CA ARG A 7 -23.15 19.68 -13.45
C ARG A 7 -23.56 21.07 -13.93
N GLU A 8 -24.83 21.43 -13.69
CA GLU A 8 -25.34 22.75 -14.05
C GLU A 8 -24.64 23.90 -13.30
N SER A 9 -24.34 23.69 -12.00
CA SER A 9 -23.74 24.73 -11.16
C SER A 9 -22.21 24.82 -11.24
N THR A 10 -21.53 23.74 -11.62
CA THR A 10 -20.06 23.67 -11.58
C THR A 10 -19.41 23.37 -12.93
N GLY A 11 -20.19 22.97 -13.95
CA GLY A 11 -19.67 22.48 -15.23
C GLY A 11 -19.04 21.06 -15.14
N VAL A 12 -18.92 20.49 -13.93
CA VAL A 12 -18.25 19.20 -13.70
C VAL A 12 -19.24 18.04 -13.76
N ALA A 13 -18.95 17.06 -14.60
CA ALA A 13 -19.71 15.81 -14.66
C ALA A 13 -19.25 14.88 -13.50
N VAL A 14 -20.17 14.59 -12.57
CA VAL A 14 -19.90 13.66 -11.47
C VAL A 14 -20.27 12.24 -11.89
N THR A 15 -19.31 11.34 -11.80
CA THR A 15 -19.50 9.91 -12.04
C THR A 15 -19.71 9.18 -10.71
N VAL A 16 -20.77 8.36 -10.63
CA VAL A 16 -20.98 7.45 -9.50
C VAL A 16 -20.26 6.15 -9.80
N LEU A 17 -19.36 5.75 -8.91
CA LEU A 17 -18.65 4.50 -9.07
C LEU A 17 -19.58 3.30 -8.77
N PRO A 18 -19.44 2.18 -9.48
CA PRO A 18 -20.04 0.93 -9.08
C PRO A 18 -19.48 0.46 -7.74
N GLY A 19 -20.27 -0.18 -6.89
CA GLY A 19 -19.84 -0.61 -5.56
C GLY A 19 -18.63 -1.56 -5.57
N LEU A 20 -18.50 -2.41 -6.59
CA LEU A 20 -17.30 -3.25 -6.78
C LEU A 20 -16.04 -2.41 -7.01
N GLU A 21 -16.16 -1.30 -7.73
CA GLU A 21 -15.03 -0.40 -7.96
C GLU A 21 -14.70 0.40 -6.68
N GLU A 22 -15.71 0.79 -5.88
CA GLU A 22 -15.49 1.37 -4.55
C GLU A 22 -14.71 0.41 -3.64
N ALA A 23 -15.11 -0.87 -3.60
CA ALA A 23 -14.40 -1.90 -2.83
C ALA A 23 -12.95 -2.06 -3.30
N ARG A 24 -12.72 -2.13 -4.62
CA ARG A 24 -11.39 -2.26 -5.22
C ARG A 24 -10.49 -1.07 -4.90
N LEU A 25 -10.96 0.14 -5.07
CA LEU A 25 -10.20 1.36 -4.81
C LEU A 25 -9.89 1.52 -3.33
N THR A 26 -10.84 1.20 -2.45
CA THR A 26 -10.61 1.23 -0.99
C THR A 26 -9.56 0.19 -0.57
N TYR A 27 -9.56 -0.99 -1.22
CA TYR A 27 -8.51 -1.98 -1.02
C TYR A 27 -7.13 -1.47 -1.44
N VAL A 28 -7.01 -0.84 -2.62
CA VAL A 28 -5.76 -0.25 -3.11
C VAL A 28 -5.23 0.78 -2.11
N ALA A 29 -6.09 1.65 -1.58
CA ALA A 29 -5.71 2.64 -0.58
C ALA A 29 -5.19 1.99 0.72
N ALA A 30 -5.91 1.02 1.27
CA ALA A 30 -5.52 0.33 2.49
C ALA A 30 -4.24 -0.49 2.28
N ARG A 31 -4.11 -1.15 1.13
CA ARG A 31 -2.93 -1.92 0.74
C ARG A 31 -1.69 -1.03 0.69
N ARG A 32 -1.81 0.14 0.06
CA ARG A 32 -0.73 1.12 0.00
C ARG A 32 -0.40 1.68 1.37
N TRP A 33 -1.42 2.03 2.16
CA TRP A 33 -1.22 2.56 3.51
C TRP A 33 -0.49 1.57 4.42
N THR A 34 -0.77 0.26 4.29
CA THR A 34 -0.06 -0.79 5.04
C THR A 34 1.37 -1.03 4.55
N ALA A 35 1.87 -0.24 3.60
CA ALA A 35 3.19 -0.41 2.98
C ALA A 35 3.45 -1.85 2.50
N PHE A 36 2.41 -2.54 2.06
CA PHE A 36 2.45 -3.95 1.61
C PHE A 36 2.96 -4.94 2.66
N SER A 37 3.04 -4.55 3.93
CA SER A 37 3.59 -5.37 5.01
C SER A 37 2.76 -6.62 5.35
N ALA A 38 1.47 -6.61 5.00
CA ALA A 38 0.60 -7.77 5.18
C ALA A 38 0.63 -8.67 3.95
N ARG A 39 0.86 -9.98 4.10
CA ARG A 39 0.76 -10.94 2.99
C ARG A 39 -0.65 -11.01 2.45
N ARG A 40 -1.64 -11.10 3.35
CA ARG A 40 -3.07 -11.09 2.99
C ARG A 40 -3.78 -10.02 3.79
N LEU A 41 -4.47 -9.15 3.08
CA LEU A 41 -5.22 -8.02 3.62
C LEU A 41 -6.71 -8.24 3.39
N LEU A 42 -7.50 -8.02 4.44
CA LEU A 42 -8.94 -7.85 4.37
C LEU A 42 -9.28 -6.39 4.66
N VAL A 43 -10.10 -5.78 3.82
CA VAL A 43 -10.58 -4.41 3.99
C VAL A 43 -12.09 -4.42 4.11
N VAL A 44 -12.61 -3.68 5.09
CA VAL A 44 -14.03 -3.52 5.36
C VAL A 44 -14.35 -2.03 5.44
N ASP A 45 -15.31 -1.57 4.66
CA ASP A 45 -15.79 -0.18 4.67
C ASP A 45 -17.32 -0.16 4.84
N ILE A 46 -17.80 0.50 5.90
CA ILE A 46 -19.24 0.70 6.12
C ILE A 46 -19.58 2.14 5.75
N GLY A 47 -20.08 2.33 4.54
CA GLY A 47 -20.60 3.59 4.06
C GLY A 47 -22.01 3.91 4.55
N GLY A 48 -22.62 4.95 3.97
CA GLY A 48 -24.02 5.29 4.23
C GLY A 48 -25.00 4.36 3.52
N GLY A 49 -24.70 3.92 2.31
CA GLY A 49 -25.56 3.12 1.42
C GLY A 49 -25.20 1.65 1.39
N SER A 50 -23.94 1.32 1.52
CA SER A 50 -23.38 0.00 1.29
C SER A 50 -22.30 -0.36 2.31
N LEU A 51 -21.94 -1.63 2.30
CA LEU A 51 -20.77 -2.22 2.94
C LEU A 51 -19.89 -2.76 1.82
N GLU A 52 -18.70 -2.26 1.71
CA GLU A 52 -17.67 -2.73 0.81
C GLU A 52 -16.73 -3.68 1.56
N VAL A 53 -16.44 -4.83 0.93
CA VAL A 53 -15.49 -5.81 1.43
C VAL A 53 -14.56 -6.20 0.30
N ALA A 54 -13.26 -6.10 0.55
CA ALA A 54 -12.26 -6.52 -0.42
C ALA A 54 -11.12 -7.26 0.29
N ALA A 55 -10.63 -8.33 -0.33
CA ALA A 55 -9.62 -9.18 0.27
C ALA A 55 -8.68 -9.76 -0.78
N GLY A 56 -7.40 -9.90 -0.42
CA GLY A 56 -6.40 -10.46 -1.32
C GLY A 56 -4.98 -10.37 -0.78
N ALA A 57 -4.05 -10.88 -1.56
CA ALA A 57 -2.62 -10.87 -1.26
C ALA A 57 -1.82 -9.88 -2.14
N LEU A 58 -2.38 -9.44 -3.25
CA LEU A 58 -1.74 -8.61 -4.27
C LEU A 58 -2.38 -7.23 -4.33
N ASP A 59 -1.91 -6.39 -5.26
CA ASP A 59 -2.43 -5.03 -5.50
C ASP A 59 -3.89 -5.00 -5.94
N ARG A 60 -4.37 -6.10 -6.51
CA ARG A 60 -5.79 -6.28 -6.83
C ARG A 60 -6.42 -7.28 -5.88
N PRO A 61 -7.60 -6.97 -5.31
CA PRO A 61 -8.27 -7.92 -4.44
C PRO A 61 -8.75 -9.14 -5.23
N GLU A 62 -8.62 -10.32 -4.62
CA GLU A 62 -9.16 -11.59 -5.11
C GLU A 62 -10.68 -11.67 -4.88
N ILE A 63 -11.13 -11.02 -3.81
CA ILE A 63 -12.52 -10.87 -3.43
C ILE A 63 -12.83 -9.37 -3.37
N ALA A 64 -13.84 -8.92 -4.08
CA ALA A 64 -14.39 -7.58 -3.97
C ALA A 64 -15.92 -7.68 -4.03
N GLU A 65 -16.60 -7.15 -3.03
CA GLU A 65 -18.07 -7.19 -2.93
C GLU A 65 -18.57 -5.88 -2.36
N SER A 66 -19.77 -5.50 -2.80
CA SER A 66 -20.53 -4.38 -2.24
C SER A 66 -21.92 -4.86 -1.90
N LEU A 67 -22.25 -4.82 -0.61
CA LEU A 67 -23.54 -5.26 -0.09
C LEU A 67 -24.40 -4.05 0.31
N PRO A 68 -25.73 -4.08 0.17
CA PRO A 68 -26.62 -2.98 0.55
C PRO A 68 -26.81 -2.88 2.07
N LEU A 69 -25.69 -2.90 2.82
CA LEU A 69 -25.63 -2.92 4.29
C LEU A 69 -25.03 -1.64 4.88
N GLY A 70 -25.23 -0.49 4.21
CA GLY A 70 -24.75 0.80 4.73
C GLY A 70 -25.55 1.32 5.91
N ALA A 71 -24.86 2.02 6.83
CA ALA A 71 -25.41 2.52 8.09
C ALA A 71 -26.68 3.38 7.94
N THR A 72 -26.71 4.31 7.01
CA THR A 72 -27.86 5.19 6.76
C THR A 72 -29.03 4.43 6.13
N ARG A 73 -28.73 3.54 5.18
CA ARG A 73 -29.74 2.69 4.52
C ARG A 73 -30.47 1.82 5.53
N LEU A 74 -29.73 1.12 6.38
CA LEU A 74 -30.31 0.21 7.38
C LEU A 74 -30.99 0.95 8.52
N SER A 75 -30.44 2.10 8.95
CA SER A 75 -31.11 2.95 9.92
C SER A 75 -32.51 3.35 9.45
N ARG A 76 -32.65 3.82 8.21
CA ARG A 76 -33.95 4.20 7.65
C ARG A 76 -34.93 3.05 7.54
N ARG A 77 -34.42 1.83 7.30
CA ARG A 77 -35.26 0.65 7.07
C ARG A 77 -35.71 0.00 8.38
N PHE A 78 -34.80 -0.10 9.37
CA PHE A 78 -35.01 -0.92 10.56
C PHE A 78 -35.06 -0.14 11.87
N VAL A 79 -34.41 1.03 12.00
CA VAL A 79 -34.31 1.80 13.24
C VAL A 79 -35.35 2.92 13.25
N ARG A 80 -36.51 2.64 13.79
CA ARG A 80 -37.67 3.57 13.80
C ARG A 80 -37.87 4.21 15.17
N SER A 81 -37.62 3.44 16.24
CA SER A 81 -37.74 3.89 17.65
C SER A 81 -36.44 4.51 18.18
N ASP A 82 -36.54 5.29 19.27
CA ASP A 82 -35.42 5.96 19.91
C ASP A 82 -35.64 6.08 21.43
N PRO A 83 -35.01 5.25 22.27
CA PRO A 83 -34.05 4.20 21.95
C PRO A 83 -34.61 3.11 21.05
N VAL A 84 -33.70 2.34 20.41
CA VAL A 84 -34.08 1.30 19.45
C VAL A 84 -34.70 0.10 20.15
N HIS A 85 -35.84 -0.37 19.66
CA HIS A 85 -36.50 -1.56 20.25
C HIS A 85 -35.71 -2.85 19.88
N PRO A 86 -35.64 -3.83 20.81
CA PRO A 86 -34.93 -5.09 20.56
C PRO A 86 -35.37 -5.82 19.27
N GLU A 87 -36.66 -5.78 18.95
CA GLU A 87 -37.23 -6.42 17.76
C GLU A 87 -36.70 -5.80 16.46
N GLU A 88 -36.47 -4.49 16.43
CA GLU A 88 -35.89 -3.79 15.29
C GLU A 88 -34.44 -4.22 15.07
N LEU A 89 -33.67 -4.43 16.14
CA LEU A 89 -32.31 -4.95 16.08
C LEU A 89 -32.29 -6.41 15.58
N VAL A 90 -33.23 -7.24 16.04
CA VAL A 90 -33.38 -8.61 15.56
C VAL A 90 -33.65 -8.63 14.05
N ALA A 91 -34.60 -7.83 13.58
CA ALA A 91 -34.93 -7.73 12.16
C ALA A 91 -33.74 -7.26 11.32
N LEU A 92 -32.98 -6.25 11.79
CA LEU A 92 -31.74 -5.79 11.17
C LEU A 92 -30.70 -6.90 11.08
N ARG A 93 -30.47 -7.63 12.19
CA ARG A 93 -29.48 -8.73 12.28
C ARG A 93 -29.82 -9.85 11.31
N VAL A 94 -31.06 -10.30 11.28
CA VAL A 94 -31.52 -11.37 10.35
C VAL A 94 -31.26 -10.94 8.91
N HIS A 95 -31.70 -9.72 8.54
CA HIS A 95 -31.47 -9.20 7.19
C HIS A 95 -29.98 -9.14 6.84
N ALA A 96 -29.14 -8.63 7.74
CA ALA A 96 -27.72 -8.48 7.51
C ALA A 96 -27.02 -9.86 7.39
N LEU A 97 -27.33 -10.81 8.27
CA LEU A 97 -26.74 -12.14 8.23
C LEU A 97 -27.11 -12.93 6.98
N THR A 98 -28.34 -12.75 6.45
CA THR A 98 -28.75 -13.35 5.18
C THR A 98 -27.86 -12.87 4.02
N LEU A 99 -27.49 -11.59 4.01
CA LEU A 99 -26.62 -11.03 2.97
C LEU A 99 -25.13 -11.31 3.19
N LEU A 100 -24.69 -11.38 4.46
CA LEU A 100 -23.29 -11.64 4.80
C LEU A 100 -22.90 -13.12 4.65
N GLY A 101 -23.83 -14.05 4.81
CA GLY A 101 -23.55 -15.49 4.89
C GLY A 101 -22.67 -16.02 3.75
N PRO A 102 -23.07 -15.85 2.49
CA PRO A 102 -22.28 -16.34 1.35
C PRO A 102 -20.88 -15.72 1.27
N LEU A 103 -20.74 -14.45 1.61
CA LEU A 103 -19.45 -13.76 1.62
C LEU A 103 -18.61 -14.23 2.82
N ALA A 104 -19.21 -14.44 3.98
CA ALA A 104 -18.52 -14.89 5.18
C ALA A 104 -17.84 -16.26 5.01
N GLU A 105 -18.44 -17.16 4.27
CA GLU A 105 -17.84 -18.46 3.94
C GLU A 105 -16.56 -18.28 3.11
N ARG A 106 -16.62 -17.43 2.09
CA ARG A 106 -15.46 -17.12 1.23
C ARG A 106 -14.34 -16.43 2.02
N ILE A 107 -14.68 -15.49 2.91
CA ILE A 107 -13.72 -14.77 3.72
C ILE A 107 -13.04 -15.70 4.72
N ARG A 108 -13.80 -16.55 5.43
CA ARG A 108 -13.24 -17.51 6.41
C ARG A 108 -12.38 -18.60 5.80
N ALA A 109 -12.56 -18.92 4.54
CA ALA A 109 -11.73 -19.89 3.83
C ALA A 109 -10.25 -19.45 3.66
N HIS A 110 -9.94 -18.18 3.91
CA HIS A 110 -8.60 -17.64 3.73
C HIS A 110 -8.15 -16.89 5.00
N PRO A 111 -6.98 -17.20 5.55
CA PRO A 111 -6.42 -16.44 6.66
C PRO A 111 -5.96 -15.06 6.21
N TYR A 112 -6.22 -14.06 7.03
CA TYR A 112 -5.76 -12.67 6.84
C TYR A 112 -4.84 -12.27 7.98
N GLU A 113 -3.71 -11.63 7.65
CA GLU A 113 -2.75 -11.16 8.64
C GLU A 113 -3.18 -9.81 9.22
N VAL A 114 -3.74 -8.95 8.35
CA VAL A 114 -4.22 -7.63 8.72
C VAL A 114 -5.66 -7.45 8.22
N VAL A 115 -6.50 -6.93 9.09
CA VAL A 115 -7.87 -6.54 8.75
C VAL A 115 -8.00 -5.03 8.96
N CYS A 116 -8.10 -4.28 7.87
CA CYS A 116 -8.31 -2.84 7.89
C CYS A 116 -9.80 -2.52 7.84
N ALA A 117 -10.23 -1.66 8.74
CA ALA A 117 -11.54 -1.03 8.71
C ALA A 117 -11.36 0.44 8.32
N THR A 118 -12.05 0.86 7.28
CA THR A 118 -12.03 2.22 6.77
C THR A 118 -13.38 2.91 7.03
N SER A 119 -13.60 4.08 6.53
CA SER A 119 -14.81 4.90 6.70
C SER A 119 -14.91 5.72 7.99
N LYS A 120 -15.80 6.69 7.92
CA LYS A 120 -16.13 7.51 9.08
C LYS A 120 -16.92 6.74 10.14
N THR A 121 -17.67 5.70 9.75
CA THR A 121 -18.39 4.82 10.67
C THR A 121 -17.42 4.14 11.63
N PHE A 122 -16.41 3.45 11.12
CA PHE A 122 -15.43 2.78 11.96
C PHE A 122 -14.58 3.73 12.78
N ARG A 123 -14.19 4.89 12.23
CA ARG A 123 -13.47 5.92 13.00
C ARG A 123 -14.30 6.41 14.20
N ASN A 124 -15.59 6.67 14.02
CA ASN A 124 -16.48 7.06 15.11
C ASN A 124 -16.61 5.95 16.16
N LEU A 125 -16.77 4.68 15.74
CA LEU A 125 -16.84 3.55 16.66
C LEU A 125 -15.55 3.39 17.47
N GLY A 126 -14.39 3.55 16.85
CA GLY A 126 -13.11 3.53 17.55
C GLY A 126 -12.91 4.71 18.52
N GLN A 127 -13.44 5.89 18.21
CA GLN A 127 -13.45 7.03 19.15
C GLN A 127 -14.37 6.77 20.35
N LEU A 128 -15.57 6.23 20.09
CA LEU A 128 -16.53 5.88 21.15
C LEU A 128 -15.99 4.76 22.05
N ALA A 129 -15.34 3.75 21.50
CA ALA A 129 -14.71 2.68 22.27
C ALA A 129 -13.65 3.22 23.26
N ARG A 130 -12.94 4.28 22.89
CA ARG A 130 -11.97 4.94 23.80
C ARG A 130 -12.61 5.88 24.81
N ALA A 131 -13.80 6.40 24.50
CA ALA A 131 -14.50 7.36 25.35
C ALA A 131 -15.43 6.71 26.39
N LEU A 132 -15.87 5.47 26.16
CA LEU A 132 -16.73 4.72 27.07
C LEU A 132 -15.90 3.99 28.13
N PRO A 133 -16.08 4.27 29.44
CA PRO A 133 -15.29 3.65 30.52
C PRO A 133 -15.44 2.13 30.59
N GLU A 134 -16.59 1.61 30.18
CA GLU A 134 -16.91 0.17 30.20
C GLU A 134 -16.26 -0.59 29.03
N ALA A 135 -15.79 0.12 28.00
CA ALA A 135 -15.16 -0.53 26.87
C ALA A 135 -13.70 -0.93 27.20
N PRO A 136 -13.32 -2.19 27.00
CA PRO A 136 -11.97 -2.63 27.29
C PRO A 136 -10.95 -1.88 26.42
N THR A 137 -9.90 -1.41 27.06
CA THR A 137 -8.80 -0.74 26.36
C THR A 137 -8.07 -1.76 25.49
N PRO A 138 -7.89 -1.51 24.21
CA PRO A 138 -7.12 -2.40 23.35
C PRO A 138 -5.68 -2.55 23.88
N PRO A 139 -5.07 -3.74 23.79
CA PRO A 139 -3.68 -3.90 24.20
C PRO A 139 -2.80 -2.93 23.40
N HIS A 140 -1.93 -2.21 24.12
CA HIS A 140 -1.03 -1.17 23.55
C HIS A 140 -0.02 -1.69 22.52
N THR A 141 0.02 -3.01 22.30
CA THR A 141 1.03 -3.69 21.48
C THR A 141 0.67 -3.87 20.00
N PHE A 142 -0.54 -3.53 19.59
CA PHE A 142 -0.93 -3.57 18.18
C PHE A 142 -1.12 -2.17 17.60
N GLY A 143 -0.03 -1.41 17.55
CA GLY A 143 0.06 -0.26 16.70
C GLY A 143 0.58 -0.67 15.33
N PHE A 144 -0.29 -0.82 14.34
CA PHE A 144 0.14 -0.94 12.97
C PHE A 144 0.60 0.44 12.50
N ALA A 145 1.90 0.60 12.21
CA ALA A 145 2.41 1.84 11.62
C ALA A 145 2.15 1.81 10.12
N GLY A 146 1.36 2.74 9.63
CA GLY A 146 1.19 2.95 8.20
C GLY A 146 2.43 3.59 7.55
N ILE A 147 2.39 3.74 6.24
CA ILE A 147 3.47 4.37 5.45
C ILE A 147 3.77 5.81 5.91
N ASP A 148 2.78 6.48 6.49
CA ASP A 148 2.89 7.82 7.06
C ASP A 148 3.56 7.85 8.46
N GLY A 149 4.10 6.72 8.93
CA GLY A 149 4.72 6.55 10.24
C GLY A 149 3.75 6.67 11.43
N ARG A 150 2.46 6.85 11.20
CA ARG A 150 1.45 6.97 12.26
C ARG A 150 0.90 5.61 12.64
N THR A 151 0.83 5.38 13.95
CA THR A 151 0.21 4.16 14.49
C THR A 151 -1.32 4.27 14.41
N ALA A 152 -1.94 3.35 13.70
CA ALA A 152 -3.40 3.28 13.62
C ALA A 152 -4.01 2.67 14.89
N PRO A 153 -5.16 3.21 15.35
CA PRO A 153 -5.89 2.60 16.44
C PRO A 153 -6.45 1.23 16.05
N VAL A 154 -6.56 0.35 17.03
CA VAL A 154 -7.23 -0.95 16.92
C VAL A 154 -8.59 -0.89 17.59
N LEU A 155 -9.60 -1.49 16.98
CA LEU A 155 -10.94 -1.70 17.54
C LEU A 155 -11.12 -3.21 17.75
N THR A 156 -11.21 -3.64 19.01
CA THR A 156 -11.47 -5.04 19.35
C THR A 156 -12.97 -5.33 19.28
N ARG A 157 -13.30 -6.62 19.13
CA ARG A 157 -14.68 -7.08 19.11
C ARG A 157 -15.40 -6.78 20.43
N GLU A 158 -14.74 -7.03 21.57
CA GLU A 158 -15.31 -6.78 22.89
C GLU A 158 -15.62 -5.27 23.08
N ALA A 159 -14.69 -4.38 22.70
CA ALA A 159 -14.93 -2.95 22.77
C ALA A 159 -16.09 -2.50 21.86
N LEU A 160 -16.18 -3.10 20.65
CA LEU A 160 -17.26 -2.82 19.72
C LEU A 160 -18.62 -3.31 20.25
N ASP A 161 -18.68 -4.48 20.88
CA ASP A 161 -19.91 -5.04 21.45
C ASP A 161 -20.45 -4.13 22.58
N VAL A 162 -19.56 -3.60 23.45
CA VAL A 162 -19.93 -2.59 24.47
C VAL A 162 -20.48 -1.32 23.83
N VAL A 163 -19.78 -0.78 22.82
CA VAL A 163 -20.23 0.42 22.08
C VAL A 163 -21.58 0.18 21.42
N ALA A 164 -21.79 -0.95 20.77
CA ALA A 164 -23.04 -1.28 20.07
C ALA A 164 -24.20 -1.43 21.04
N GLY A 165 -23.98 -2.03 22.20
CA GLY A 165 -24.98 -2.13 23.30
C GLY A 165 -25.37 -0.75 23.85
N TYR A 166 -24.38 0.09 24.17
CA TYR A 166 -24.60 1.45 24.64
C TYR A 166 -25.39 2.29 23.63
N LEU A 167 -25.01 2.25 22.36
CA LEU A 167 -25.69 3.00 21.30
C LEU A 167 -27.14 2.54 21.09
N ALA A 168 -27.42 1.28 21.23
CA ALA A 168 -28.78 0.74 21.12
C ALA A 168 -29.68 1.17 22.30
N ALA A 169 -29.12 1.22 23.50
CA ALA A 169 -29.85 1.55 24.74
C ALA A 169 -30.08 3.05 24.94
N THR A 170 -29.42 3.94 24.19
CA THR A 170 -29.48 5.39 24.37
C THR A 170 -30.29 6.07 23.27
N THR A 171 -30.83 7.29 23.57
CA THR A 171 -31.52 8.12 22.59
C THR A 171 -30.56 8.88 21.66
N ALA A 172 -31.03 9.32 20.51
CA ALA A 172 -30.24 10.15 19.59
C ALA A 172 -29.72 11.42 20.27
N ARG A 173 -30.52 12.02 21.18
CA ARG A 173 -30.13 13.19 21.99
C ARG A 173 -28.98 12.88 22.95
N GLN A 174 -28.97 11.70 23.56
CA GLN A 174 -27.85 11.28 24.41
C GLN A 174 -26.61 11.00 23.58
N ARG A 175 -26.77 10.29 22.44
CA ARG A 175 -25.68 9.98 21.51
C ARG A 175 -25.03 11.22 20.89
N SER A 176 -25.81 12.28 20.59
CA SER A 176 -25.27 13.53 20.02
C SER A 176 -24.36 14.31 20.97
N ARG A 177 -24.36 13.96 22.26
CA ARG A 177 -23.46 14.55 23.27
C ARG A 177 -22.12 13.81 23.39
N LEU A 178 -22.00 12.66 22.75
CA LEU A 178 -20.76 11.88 22.80
C LEU A 178 -19.66 12.55 21.98
N ALA A 179 -18.48 12.65 22.56
CA ALA A 179 -17.32 13.21 21.88
C ALA A 179 -16.99 12.38 20.61
N GLY A 180 -16.77 13.05 19.49
CA GLY A 180 -16.42 12.41 18.22
C GLY A 180 -17.61 11.94 17.38
N LEU A 181 -18.86 12.14 17.84
CA LEU A 181 -20.06 11.81 17.07
C LEU A 181 -20.77 13.08 16.59
N GLU A 182 -20.85 13.26 15.28
CA GLU A 182 -21.64 14.35 14.67
C GLU A 182 -23.14 14.13 14.87
N GLU A 183 -23.88 15.18 15.19
CA GLU A 183 -25.33 15.13 15.45
C GLU A 183 -26.11 14.44 14.31
N LEU A 184 -25.77 14.75 13.05
CA LEU A 184 -26.37 14.13 11.87
C LEU A 184 -26.21 12.60 11.82
N ARG A 185 -25.25 12.04 12.56
CA ARG A 185 -24.94 10.61 12.59
C ARG A 185 -25.52 9.91 13.81
N ALA A 186 -26.06 10.65 14.79
CA ALA A 186 -26.57 10.09 16.04
C ALA A 186 -27.64 9.00 15.86
N ARG A 187 -28.39 9.01 14.75
CA ARG A 187 -29.35 7.95 14.43
C ARG A 187 -28.71 6.80 13.67
N SER A 188 -27.89 7.09 12.65
CA SER A 188 -27.35 6.05 11.77
C SER A 188 -26.19 5.25 12.39
N VAL A 189 -25.55 5.78 13.45
CA VAL A 189 -24.45 5.10 14.14
C VAL A 189 -24.88 3.79 14.80
N VAL A 190 -26.15 3.67 15.22
CA VAL A 190 -26.69 2.43 15.80
C VAL A 190 -26.67 1.31 14.75
N ALA A 191 -27.25 1.54 13.59
CA ALA A 191 -27.20 0.54 12.52
C ALA A 191 -25.75 0.25 12.11
N GLY A 192 -24.90 1.27 12.01
CA GLY A 192 -23.47 1.13 11.69
C GLY A 192 -22.73 0.25 12.69
N SER A 193 -22.96 0.42 14.01
CA SER A 193 -22.34 -0.39 15.05
C SER A 193 -22.82 -1.85 15.01
N GLN A 194 -24.12 -2.07 14.79
CA GLN A 194 -24.68 -3.43 14.65
C GLN A 194 -24.08 -4.16 13.43
N ILE A 195 -23.96 -3.48 12.28
CA ILE A 195 -23.33 -4.08 11.10
C ILE A 195 -21.85 -4.37 11.35
N ALA A 196 -21.12 -3.46 11.97
CA ALA A 196 -19.71 -3.69 12.30
C ALA A 196 -19.53 -4.93 13.19
N ALA A 197 -20.35 -5.07 14.23
CA ALA A 197 -20.34 -6.25 15.12
C ALA A 197 -20.69 -7.54 14.38
N LEU A 198 -21.71 -7.50 13.49
CA LEU A 198 -22.11 -8.64 12.67
C LEU A 198 -21.03 -9.05 11.66
N VAL A 199 -20.35 -8.11 11.05
CA VAL A 199 -19.22 -8.37 10.13
C VAL A 199 -18.10 -9.06 10.90
N MET A 200 -17.70 -8.54 12.07
CA MET A 200 -16.67 -9.17 12.88
C MET A 200 -17.08 -10.59 13.30
N GLN A 201 -18.33 -10.77 13.71
CA GLN A 201 -18.87 -12.09 14.07
C GLN A 201 -18.88 -13.04 12.86
N ALA A 202 -19.43 -12.62 11.73
CA ALA A 202 -19.60 -13.44 10.54
C ALA A 202 -18.26 -13.87 9.93
N PHE A 203 -17.27 -12.98 9.95
CA PHE A 203 -15.93 -13.22 9.40
C PHE A 203 -14.97 -13.86 10.42
N GLY A 204 -15.35 -14.00 11.68
CA GLY A 204 -14.50 -14.57 12.73
C GLY A 204 -13.36 -13.64 13.18
N LEU A 205 -13.59 -12.33 13.17
CA LEU A 205 -12.58 -11.32 13.47
C LEU A 205 -12.61 -10.91 14.95
N ASN A 206 -11.44 -10.83 15.56
CA ASN A 206 -11.29 -10.38 16.94
C ASN A 206 -10.90 -8.90 17.05
N GLN A 207 -10.27 -8.35 16.01
CA GLN A 207 -9.82 -6.96 15.96
C GLN A 207 -9.77 -6.40 14.54
N LEU A 208 -9.84 -5.06 14.45
CA LEU A 208 -9.75 -4.29 13.21
C LEU A 208 -8.74 -3.16 13.39
N VAL A 209 -7.86 -2.97 12.41
CA VAL A 209 -6.99 -1.79 12.32
C VAL A 209 -7.78 -0.67 11.66
N LEU A 210 -7.91 0.49 12.31
CA LEU A 210 -8.66 1.63 11.79
C LEU A 210 -7.79 2.44 10.83
N ALA A 211 -7.76 2.03 9.57
CA ALA A 211 -6.95 2.68 8.55
C ALA A 211 -7.48 4.07 8.19
N PRO A 212 -6.61 5.10 8.08
CA PRO A 212 -7.03 6.45 7.73
C PRO A 212 -7.37 6.63 6.26
N TRP A 213 -6.77 5.81 5.38
CA TRP A 213 -6.97 5.87 3.93
C TRP A 213 -8.16 5.00 3.50
N ALA A 214 -8.93 5.51 2.53
CA ALA A 214 -10.14 4.89 2.02
C ALA A 214 -10.30 5.17 0.50
N LEU A 215 -11.54 5.14 -0.01
CA LEU A 215 -11.87 5.34 -1.41
C LEU A 215 -11.17 6.55 -2.06
N ARG A 216 -11.15 7.69 -1.38
CA ARG A 216 -10.58 8.94 -1.93
C ARG A 216 -9.10 8.78 -2.27
N GLU A 217 -8.32 8.23 -1.36
CA GLU A 217 -6.90 7.96 -1.56
C GLU A 217 -6.71 6.90 -2.66
N GLY A 218 -7.57 5.88 -2.73
CA GLY A 218 -7.56 4.87 -3.80
C GLY A 218 -7.82 5.46 -5.19
N VAL A 219 -8.75 6.41 -5.29
CA VAL A 219 -9.01 7.14 -6.55
C VAL A 219 -7.77 7.93 -6.96
N ILE A 220 -7.18 8.70 -6.04
CA ILE A 220 -6.00 9.53 -6.30
C ILE A 220 -4.85 8.64 -6.78
N LEU A 221 -4.52 7.58 -6.04
CA LEU A 221 -3.43 6.65 -6.37
C LEU A 221 -3.63 5.99 -7.75
N THR A 222 -4.86 5.56 -8.05
CA THR A 222 -5.17 4.93 -9.34
C THR A 222 -5.10 5.94 -10.48
N GLU A 223 -5.55 7.18 -10.26
CA GLU A 223 -5.52 8.21 -11.28
C GLU A 223 -4.09 8.72 -11.52
N MET A 224 -3.29 8.84 -10.48
CA MET A 224 -1.85 9.14 -10.62
C MET A 224 -1.17 8.08 -11.48
N ALA A 225 -1.41 6.79 -11.20
CA ALA A 225 -0.87 5.69 -12.01
C ALA A 225 -1.35 5.67 -13.47
N ARG A 226 -2.51 6.29 -13.77
CA ARG A 226 -3.01 6.43 -15.14
C ARG A 226 -2.44 7.63 -15.88
N ARG A 227 -2.19 8.75 -15.17
CA ARG A 227 -1.72 10.01 -15.77
C ARG A 227 -0.25 10.00 -16.05
N ASP A 228 0.49 9.17 -15.35
CA ASP A 228 1.87 8.86 -15.63
C ASP A 228 1.93 7.54 -16.41
N PRO A 229 1.60 7.55 -17.73
CA PRO A 229 1.80 6.38 -18.54
C PRO A 229 3.31 6.21 -18.60
N TRP A 230 3.76 5.28 -17.81
CA TRP A 230 5.07 4.72 -17.74
C TRP A 230 5.84 4.95 -19.06
N PRO A 231 6.98 5.67 -19.06
CA PRO A 231 7.85 5.60 -20.20
C PRO A 231 8.25 4.12 -20.35
N SER A 232 7.92 3.58 -21.48
CA SER A 232 8.25 2.22 -21.87
C SER A 232 9.77 2.06 -21.92
N ALA A 233 10.41 1.89 -20.77
CA ALA A 233 11.65 1.18 -20.75
C ALA A 233 11.29 -0.23 -21.19
N ALA A 234 11.71 -0.64 -22.36
CA ALA A 234 11.43 -1.96 -22.86
C ALA A 234 12.10 -2.97 -21.90
N PRO A 235 11.31 -3.86 -21.25
CA PRO A 235 11.93 -4.96 -20.50
C PRO A 235 12.75 -5.82 -21.45
N PRO A 236 13.47 -6.84 -20.89
CA PRO A 236 14.32 -7.72 -21.69
C PRO A 236 13.68 -8.05 -23.03
N ASP A 237 14.45 -8.01 -24.11
CA ASP A 237 13.99 -8.19 -25.50
C ASP A 237 13.23 -9.53 -25.72
N ASP A 238 13.37 -10.49 -24.79
CA ASP A 238 12.61 -11.74 -24.80
C ASP A 238 11.26 -11.58 -24.05
N PRO A 239 10.13 -11.69 -24.77
CA PRO A 239 8.80 -11.63 -24.16
C PRO A 239 8.55 -12.68 -23.05
N ARG A 240 9.29 -13.82 -23.06
CA ARG A 240 9.21 -14.86 -22.05
C ARG A 240 9.86 -14.41 -20.75
N GLN A 241 11.06 -13.84 -20.82
CA GLN A 241 11.76 -13.26 -19.67
C GLN A 241 10.90 -12.18 -19.01
N ARG A 242 10.33 -11.27 -19.82
CA ARG A 242 9.44 -10.22 -19.33
C ARG A 242 8.24 -10.77 -18.56
N ARG A 243 7.57 -11.77 -19.13
CA ARG A 243 6.42 -12.41 -18.51
C ARG A 243 6.83 -13.08 -17.21
N ALA A 244 7.92 -13.82 -17.18
CA ALA A 244 8.44 -14.51 -16.00
C ALA A 244 8.72 -13.53 -14.84
N VAL A 245 9.37 -12.38 -15.12
CA VAL A 245 9.67 -11.35 -14.13
C VAL A 245 8.37 -10.74 -13.55
N LEU A 246 7.43 -10.33 -14.40
CA LEU A 246 6.19 -9.72 -13.96
C LEU A 246 5.28 -10.71 -13.20
N ASP A 247 5.21 -11.95 -13.64
CA ASP A 247 4.44 -13.00 -12.97
C ASP A 247 5.09 -13.38 -11.63
N PHE A 248 6.41 -13.38 -11.55
CA PHE A 248 7.14 -13.58 -10.30
C PHE A 248 6.88 -12.41 -9.32
N ALA A 249 7.03 -11.16 -9.77
CA ALA A 249 6.75 -9.98 -8.96
C ALA A 249 5.31 -9.99 -8.41
N ARG A 250 4.32 -10.29 -9.26
CA ARG A 250 2.90 -10.37 -8.86
C ARG A 250 2.57 -11.46 -7.87
N ARG A 251 3.33 -12.57 -7.84
CA ARG A 251 3.16 -13.64 -6.84
C ARG A 251 3.71 -13.27 -5.47
N HIS A 252 4.57 -12.26 -5.40
CA HIS A 252 5.17 -11.74 -4.16
C HIS A 252 4.62 -10.34 -3.89
N THR A 253 4.67 -9.88 -2.66
CA THR A 253 4.20 -8.55 -2.27
C THR A 253 4.95 -7.46 -3.06
N TRP A 254 4.36 -6.98 -4.15
CA TRP A 254 4.98 -6.09 -5.11
C TRP A 254 4.29 -4.73 -5.13
N ASP A 255 5.02 -3.70 -4.72
CA ASP A 255 4.63 -2.32 -4.98
C ASP A 255 5.00 -1.97 -6.42
N GLU A 256 4.10 -2.26 -7.37
CA GLU A 256 4.35 -2.04 -8.78
C GLU A 256 4.72 -0.58 -9.10
N ILE A 257 4.09 0.38 -8.42
CA ILE A 257 4.31 1.81 -8.68
C ILE A 257 5.72 2.20 -8.26
N HIS A 258 6.12 1.87 -7.04
CA HIS A 258 7.46 2.12 -6.54
C HIS A 258 8.53 1.39 -7.37
N ALA A 259 8.38 0.07 -7.56
CA ALA A 259 9.36 -0.72 -8.29
C ALA A 259 9.59 -0.21 -9.72
N ARG A 260 8.53 0.22 -10.38
CA ARG A 260 8.62 0.83 -11.70
C ARG A 260 9.29 2.20 -11.66
N GLN A 261 8.97 3.06 -10.71
CA GLN A 261 9.61 4.36 -10.54
C GLN A 261 11.11 4.21 -10.31
N VAL A 262 11.49 3.37 -9.36
CA VAL A 262 12.90 3.06 -9.08
C VAL A 262 13.60 2.52 -10.31
N THR A 263 12.96 1.61 -11.06
CA THR A 263 13.51 1.08 -12.30
C THR A 263 13.76 2.18 -13.33
N THR A 264 12.81 3.09 -13.53
CA THR A 264 12.97 4.21 -14.49
C THR A 264 14.12 5.12 -14.10
N LEU A 265 14.17 5.51 -12.84
CA LEU A 265 15.25 6.36 -12.34
C LEU A 265 16.61 5.65 -12.47
N ALA A 266 16.68 4.35 -12.11
CA ALA A 266 17.91 3.56 -12.24
C ALA A 266 18.41 3.46 -13.68
N LEU A 267 17.51 3.20 -14.64
CA LEU A 267 17.84 3.13 -16.05
C LEU A 267 18.23 4.50 -16.63
N SER A 268 17.58 5.57 -16.20
CA SER A 268 17.95 6.94 -16.56
C SER A 268 19.35 7.27 -16.06
N LEU A 269 19.67 6.93 -14.81
CA LEU A 269 21.02 7.09 -14.24
C LEU A 269 22.04 6.25 -15.00
N PHE A 270 21.71 4.99 -15.34
CA PHE A 270 22.55 4.12 -16.14
C PHE A 270 22.89 4.77 -17.48
N ASP A 271 21.90 5.21 -18.24
CA ASP A 271 22.09 5.79 -19.57
C ASP A 271 22.94 7.07 -19.51
N GLN A 272 22.76 7.92 -18.48
CA GLN A 272 23.49 9.17 -18.29
C GLN A 272 24.92 8.98 -17.77
N THR A 273 25.21 7.88 -17.08
CA THR A 273 26.54 7.58 -16.51
C THR A 273 27.33 6.54 -17.30
N SER A 274 26.94 6.28 -18.55
CA SER A 274 27.55 5.28 -19.43
C SER A 274 29.08 5.45 -19.62
N ALA A 275 29.57 6.67 -19.62
CA ALA A 275 31.01 6.97 -19.67
C ALA A 275 31.77 6.50 -18.40
N LEU A 276 31.11 6.43 -17.25
CA LEU A 276 31.71 5.99 -15.99
C LEU A 276 31.71 4.45 -15.87
N HIS A 277 30.53 3.83 -16.03
CA HIS A 277 30.40 2.37 -15.81
C HIS A 277 30.85 1.54 -17.01
N ARG A 278 30.77 2.05 -18.26
CA ARG A 278 31.15 1.37 -19.50
C ARG A 278 30.46 0.02 -19.74
N LEU A 279 29.24 -0.11 -19.25
CA LEU A 279 28.40 -1.30 -19.40
C LEU A 279 27.49 -1.17 -20.62
N GLY A 280 27.00 -2.31 -21.13
CA GLY A 280 26.20 -2.36 -22.35
C GLY A 280 24.71 -2.70 -22.10
N PRO A 281 23.98 -2.98 -23.19
CA PRO A 281 22.53 -3.26 -23.12
C PRO A 281 22.17 -4.51 -22.29
N ALA A 282 23.03 -5.53 -22.25
CA ALA A 282 22.80 -6.75 -21.47
C ALA A 282 22.79 -6.43 -19.96
N GLU A 283 23.75 -5.64 -19.49
CA GLU A 283 23.85 -5.22 -18.08
C GLU A 283 22.73 -4.25 -17.71
N ARG A 284 22.31 -3.41 -18.67
CA ARG A 284 21.12 -2.55 -18.51
C ARG A 284 19.86 -3.39 -18.27
N GLY A 285 19.71 -4.52 -18.99
CA GLY A 285 18.61 -5.47 -18.77
C GLY A 285 18.63 -6.10 -17.37
N LEU A 286 19.82 -6.44 -16.85
CA LEU A 286 19.96 -6.96 -15.48
C LEU A 286 19.54 -5.91 -14.44
N LEU A 287 19.92 -4.64 -14.63
CA LEU A 287 19.51 -3.53 -13.75
C LEU A 287 17.99 -3.35 -13.76
N GLU A 288 17.36 -3.43 -14.94
CA GLU A 288 15.92 -3.34 -15.08
C GLU A 288 15.20 -4.43 -14.28
N VAL A 289 15.61 -5.67 -14.44
CA VAL A 289 15.03 -6.80 -13.69
C VAL A 289 15.27 -6.67 -12.20
N ALA A 290 16.47 -6.25 -11.79
CA ALA A 290 16.78 -6.02 -10.38
C ALA A 290 15.93 -4.89 -9.79
N GLY A 291 15.71 -3.80 -10.52
CA GLY A 291 14.83 -2.71 -10.13
C GLY A 291 13.38 -3.16 -9.96
N LEU A 292 12.85 -3.96 -10.88
CA LEU A 292 11.50 -4.52 -10.77
C LEU A 292 11.32 -5.47 -9.58
N LEU A 293 12.37 -6.16 -9.16
CA LEU A 293 12.32 -7.23 -8.16
C LEU A 293 12.98 -6.87 -6.82
N HIS A 294 13.57 -5.67 -6.65
CA HIS A 294 14.40 -5.36 -5.46
C HIS A 294 13.64 -5.53 -4.14
N ASP A 295 12.33 -5.29 -4.16
CA ASP A 295 11.47 -5.27 -2.98
C ASP A 295 10.56 -6.50 -2.83
N VAL A 296 10.65 -7.53 -3.68
CA VAL A 296 9.82 -8.75 -3.57
C VAL A 296 10.02 -9.48 -2.23
N GLY A 297 11.09 -9.21 -1.52
CA GLY A 297 11.37 -9.75 -0.18
C GLY A 297 10.41 -9.27 0.91
N TYR A 298 9.64 -8.22 0.69
CA TYR A 298 8.53 -7.83 1.57
C TYR A 298 7.49 -8.95 1.74
N ALA A 299 7.40 -9.87 0.77
CA ALA A 299 6.57 -11.06 0.89
C ALA A 299 6.95 -11.97 2.07
N ILE A 300 8.18 -11.88 2.57
CA ILE A 300 8.66 -12.65 3.73
C ILE A 300 8.61 -11.78 5.00
N SER A 301 9.22 -10.60 4.97
CA SER A 301 9.24 -9.66 6.10
C SER A 301 9.69 -8.28 5.64
N GLN A 302 9.14 -7.23 6.28
CA GLN A 302 9.61 -5.86 6.12
C GLN A 302 11.05 -5.70 6.63
N SER A 303 11.36 -6.34 7.76
CA SER A 303 12.72 -6.36 8.28
C SER A 303 13.60 -7.20 7.36
N ASP A 304 14.72 -6.60 6.93
CA ASP A 304 15.70 -7.26 6.08
C ASP A 304 15.17 -7.77 4.72
N HIS A 305 14.07 -7.18 4.18
CA HIS A 305 13.48 -7.59 2.90
C HIS A 305 14.51 -7.70 1.76
N HIS A 306 15.53 -6.84 1.72
CA HIS A 306 16.61 -6.92 0.75
C HIS A 306 17.37 -8.26 0.79
N LYS A 307 17.50 -8.91 1.97
CA LYS A 307 18.04 -10.27 2.09
C LYS A 307 17.03 -11.31 1.61
N HIS A 308 15.77 -11.05 1.88
CA HIS A 308 14.68 -11.92 1.40
C HIS A 308 14.51 -11.82 -0.11
N SER A 309 14.69 -10.63 -0.71
CA SER A 309 14.71 -10.46 -2.16
C SER A 309 15.84 -11.27 -2.81
N LEU A 310 17.07 -11.23 -2.26
CA LEU A 310 18.16 -12.08 -2.70
C LEU A 310 17.74 -13.55 -2.73
N TYR A 311 17.20 -14.05 -1.60
CA TYR A 311 16.79 -15.45 -1.49
C TYR A 311 15.69 -15.83 -2.49
N LEU A 312 14.65 -15.00 -2.59
CA LEU A 312 13.51 -15.25 -3.47
C LEU A 312 13.92 -15.24 -4.95
N ILE A 313 14.69 -14.25 -5.39
CA ILE A 313 15.11 -14.11 -6.79
C ILE A 313 16.06 -15.25 -7.18
N ARG A 314 17.03 -15.56 -6.34
CA ARG A 314 18.01 -16.60 -6.59
C ARG A 314 17.40 -17.99 -6.78
N ASN A 315 16.35 -18.29 -5.98
CA ASN A 315 15.65 -19.58 -6.01
C ASN A 315 14.38 -19.54 -6.88
N ALA A 316 14.16 -18.46 -7.64
CA ALA A 316 13.01 -18.34 -8.51
C ALA A 316 13.17 -19.19 -9.76
N ASP A 317 12.06 -19.75 -10.22
CA ASP A 317 11.94 -20.30 -11.57
C ASP A 317 11.56 -19.13 -12.52
N LEU A 318 12.58 -18.42 -13.00
CA LEU A 318 12.44 -17.34 -13.97
C LEU A 318 12.76 -17.88 -15.37
N ASP A 319 11.69 -18.19 -16.13
CA ASP A 319 11.83 -18.70 -17.50
C ASP A 319 12.64 -17.73 -18.38
N GLY A 320 13.58 -18.25 -19.11
CA GLY A 320 14.48 -17.49 -19.98
C GLY A 320 15.72 -16.91 -19.29
N PHE A 321 15.90 -17.07 -17.96
CA PHE A 321 17.09 -16.63 -17.23
C PHE A 321 18.03 -17.79 -16.90
N SER A 322 19.32 -17.63 -17.18
CA SER A 322 20.37 -18.53 -16.70
C SER A 322 20.55 -18.43 -15.18
N ALA A 323 21.19 -19.43 -14.59
CA ALA A 323 21.53 -19.39 -13.15
C ALA A 323 22.42 -18.18 -12.80
N ARG A 324 23.40 -17.86 -13.68
CA ARG A 324 24.27 -16.69 -13.50
C ARG A 324 23.49 -15.37 -13.51
N GLU A 325 22.57 -15.18 -14.46
CA GLU A 325 21.74 -13.95 -14.52
C GLU A 325 20.86 -13.81 -13.28
N ARG A 326 20.27 -14.90 -12.79
CA ARG A 326 19.49 -14.88 -11.53
C ARG A 326 20.34 -14.52 -10.33
N ASP A 327 21.57 -15.08 -10.24
CA ASP A 327 22.52 -14.74 -9.16
C ASP A 327 22.96 -13.28 -9.23
N LEU A 328 23.18 -12.72 -10.41
CA LEU A 328 23.49 -11.30 -10.60
C LEU A 328 22.33 -10.41 -10.17
N VAL A 329 21.14 -10.64 -10.72
CA VAL A 329 19.94 -9.86 -10.38
C VAL A 329 19.65 -9.91 -8.88
N ALA A 330 19.77 -11.09 -8.26
CA ALA A 330 19.55 -11.29 -6.84
C ALA A 330 20.56 -10.48 -5.98
N ASN A 331 21.84 -10.47 -6.37
CA ASN A 331 22.86 -9.70 -5.67
C ASN A 331 22.72 -8.19 -5.92
N ILE A 332 22.37 -7.73 -7.12
CA ILE A 332 22.07 -6.33 -7.39
C ILE A 332 20.91 -5.86 -6.51
N ALA A 333 19.80 -6.60 -6.50
CA ALA A 333 18.64 -6.32 -5.63
C ALA A 333 18.99 -6.36 -4.14
N ARG A 334 19.91 -7.23 -3.69
CA ARG A 334 20.37 -7.34 -2.31
C ARG A 334 20.96 -6.04 -1.77
N TYR A 335 21.66 -5.28 -2.62
CA TYR A 335 22.45 -4.13 -2.20
C TYR A 335 21.78 -2.79 -2.54
N HIS A 336 20.48 -2.76 -2.86
CA HIS A 336 19.77 -1.50 -3.05
C HIS A 336 19.71 -0.65 -1.78
N ARG A 337 19.92 -1.26 -0.59
CA ARG A 337 19.95 -0.56 0.70
C ARG A 337 20.80 -1.24 1.77
N LYS A 338 21.00 -0.57 2.92
CA LYS A 338 21.76 -1.05 4.08
C LYS A 338 23.23 -1.37 3.74
N ALA A 339 23.67 -2.60 4.06
CA ALA A 339 25.08 -2.97 3.97
C ALA A 339 25.58 -2.97 2.52
N LEU A 340 26.81 -2.50 2.34
CA LEU A 340 27.54 -2.59 1.07
C LEU A 340 28.03 -4.03 0.81
N PRO A 341 28.31 -4.40 -0.45
CA PRO A 341 28.98 -5.65 -0.79
C PRO A 341 30.26 -5.84 0.01
N ALA A 342 30.46 -7.03 0.59
CA ALA A 342 31.62 -7.31 1.43
C ALA A 342 31.94 -8.82 1.43
N ASP A 343 33.20 -9.16 1.74
CA ASP A 343 33.70 -10.53 1.73
C ASP A 343 32.98 -11.50 2.69
N ARG A 344 32.31 -10.96 3.71
CA ARG A 344 31.47 -11.76 4.62
C ARG A 344 30.14 -12.22 4.01
N HIS A 345 29.78 -11.77 2.81
CA HIS A 345 28.54 -12.12 2.15
C HIS A 345 28.78 -13.30 1.19
N ALA A 346 28.39 -14.50 1.62
CA ALA A 346 28.72 -15.75 0.92
C ALA A 346 28.17 -15.78 -0.52
N GLU A 347 26.94 -15.29 -0.76
CA GLU A 347 26.31 -15.28 -2.07
C GLU A 347 27.04 -14.32 -3.05
N TYR A 348 27.56 -13.21 -2.53
CA TYR A 348 28.37 -12.26 -3.31
C TYR A 348 29.76 -12.84 -3.61
N MET A 349 30.40 -13.48 -2.63
CA MET A 349 31.71 -14.11 -2.81
C MET A 349 31.70 -15.36 -3.69
N ALA A 350 30.53 -15.96 -3.91
CA ALA A 350 30.35 -17.05 -4.87
C ALA A 350 30.42 -16.59 -6.34
N LEU A 351 30.32 -15.28 -6.60
CA LEU A 351 30.49 -14.69 -7.94
C LEU A 351 31.98 -14.54 -8.27
N ASP A 352 32.31 -14.57 -9.54
CA ASP A 352 33.66 -14.21 -9.99
C ASP A 352 33.94 -12.71 -9.87
N ASP A 353 35.20 -12.30 -10.13
CA ASP A 353 35.62 -10.90 -9.92
C ASP A 353 34.93 -9.92 -10.86
N ASP A 354 34.68 -10.33 -12.11
CA ASP A 354 33.97 -9.51 -13.09
C ASP A 354 32.50 -9.32 -12.68
N ASP A 355 31.85 -10.40 -12.28
CA ASP A 355 30.49 -10.39 -11.79
C ASP A 355 30.32 -9.60 -10.49
N ARG A 356 31.30 -9.68 -9.57
CA ARG A 356 31.32 -8.85 -8.36
C ARG A 356 31.43 -7.36 -8.69
N THR A 357 32.26 -7.02 -9.67
CA THR A 357 32.39 -5.63 -10.14
C THR A 357 31.12 -5.15 -10.80
N LEU A 358 30.49 -5.99 -11.64
CA LEU A 358 29.20 -5.69 -12.26
C LEU A 358 28.11 -5.44 -11.21
N VAL A 359 28.00 -6.32 -10.23
CA VAL A 359 27.03 -6.16 -9.12
C VAL A 359 27.24 -4.84 -8.38
N ARG A 360 28.48 -4.46 -8.03
CA ARG A 360 28.75 -3.18 -7.35
C ARG A 360 28.28 -1.98 -8.18
N ARG A 361 28.60 -1.95 -9.48
CA ARG A 361 28.24 -0.85 -10.38
C ARG A 361 26.73 -0.72 -10.54
N LEU A 362 26.03 -1.82 -10.81
CA LEU A 362 24.58 -1.80 -10.98
C LEU A 362 23.83 -1.56 -9.67
N ALA A 363 24.31 -2.13 -8.55
CA ALA A 363 23.73 -1.88 -7.24
C ALA A 363 23.91 -0.41 -6.80
N ALA A 364 25.01 0.25 -7.15
CA ALA A 364 25.23 1.67 -6.88
C ALA A 364 24.15 2.54 -7.54
N LEU A 365 23.80 2.25 -8.79
CA LEU A 365 22.76 2.96 -9.53
C LEU A 365 21.36 2.67 -8.95
N LEU A 366 21.07 1.38 -8.67
CA LEU A 366 19.78 1.00 -8.07
C LEU A 366 19.59 1.62 -6.69
N ARG A 367 20.64 1.66 -5.88
CA ARG A 367 20.63 2.24 -4.54
C ARG A 367 20.33 3.74 -4.52
N LEU A 368 20.89 4.50 -5.48
CA LEU A 368 20.55 5.90 -5.68
C LEU A 368 19.09 6.05 -6.09
N ALA A 369 18.64 5.27 -7.07
CA ALA A 369 17.29 5.34 -7.59
C ALA A 369 16.22 4.99 -6.53
N ASP A 370 16.46 3.99 -5.68
CA ASP A 370 15.63 3.64 -4.54
C ASP A 370 15.52 4.80 -3.54
N GLY A 371 16.64 5.48 -3.28
CA GLY A 371 16.67 6.68 -2.44
C GLY A 371 15.83 7.84 -2.99
N LEU A 372 15.74 7.98 -4.31
CA LEU A 372 14.94 9.04 -4.96
C LEU A 372 13.42 8.82 -4.85
N ASP A 373 12.95 7.62 -4.53
CA ASP A 373 11.55 7.32 -4.24
C ASP A 373 11.37 6.69 -2.84
N ALA A 374 12.18 7.12 -1.88
CA ALA A 374 12.21 6.58 -0.51
C ALA A 374 10.86 6.72 0.24
N ASP A 375 10.02 7.66 -0.14
CA ASP A 375 8.68 7.86 0.39
C ASP A 375 7.60 7.06 -0.35
N HIS A 376 7.93 6.43 -1.47
CA HIS A 376 7.03 5.71 -2.37
C HIS A 376 5.90 6.59 -2.97
N PHE A 377 6.08 7.91 -3.00
CA PHE A 377 5.08 8.85 -3.54
C PHE A 377 5.44 9.38 -4.93
N GLN A 378 6.54 8.91 -5.52
CA GLN A 378 7.02 9.35 -6.83
C GLN A 378 7.12 10.89 -6.91
N VAL A 379 7.61 11.52 -5.84
CA VAL A 379 7.80 12.96 -5.76
C VAL A 379 8.81 13.42 -6.81
N VAL A 380 9.90 12.69 -6.98
CA VAL A 380 10.92 12.94 -8.01
C VAL A 380 10.44 12.36 -9.34
N GLU A 381 10.22 13.21 -10.33
CA GLU A 381 9.80 12.82 -11.68
C GLU A 381 10.97 12.44 -12.59
N ALA A 382 12.07 13.13 -12.46
CA ALA A 382 13.26 12.90 -13.24
C ALA A 382 14.52 13.34 -12.49
N ALA A 383 15.63 12.67 -12.79
CA ALA A 383 16.95 12.98 -12.28
C ALA A 383 17.91 13.19 -13.45
N THR A 384 18.59 14.32 -13.50
CA THR A 384 19.59 14.63 -14.53
C THR A 384 20.97 14.68 -13.89
N VAL A 385 21.93 13.95 -14.47
CA VAL A 385 23.32 13.93 -14.00
C VAL A 385 24.14 14.98 -14.73
N VAL A 386 24.74 15.89 -13.98
CA VAL A 386 25.64 16.93 -14.51
C VAL A 386 27.04 16.70 -13.94
N ASP A 387 28.00 16.37 -14.80
CA ASP A 387 29.41 16.18 -14.39
C ASP A 387 30.05 17.55 -14.08
N ARG A 388 30.54 17.73 -12.85
CA ARG A 388 31.25 18.93 -12.38
C ARG A 388 32.77 18.70 -12.23
N GLY A 389 33.24 17.54 -12.65
CA GLY A 389 34.65 17.16 -12.61
C GLY A 389 35.03 16.42 -11.34
N ASP A 390 34.90 17.00 -10.19
CA ASP A 390 35.18 16.42 -8.86
C ASP A 390 33.97 15.68 -8.26
N HIS A 391 32.75 16.10 -8.60
CA HIS A 391 31.49 15.48 -8.18
C HIS A 391 30.48 15.42 -9.33
N LEU A 392 29.40 14.66 -9.09
CA LEU A 392 28.25 14.65 -9.98
C LEU A 392 27.09 15.36 -9.29
N ARG A 393 26.60 16.43 -9.91
CA ARG A 393 25.39 17.10 -9.48
C ARG A 393 24.19 16.35 -10.04
N LEU A 394 23.30 15.92 -9.13
CA LEU A 394 22.08 15.22 -9.48
C LEU A 394 20.89 16.21 -9.39
N GLU A 395 20.49 16.76 -10.53
CA GLU A 395 19.39 17.71 -10.63
C GLU A 395 18.06 16.98 -10.64
N LEU A 396 17.25 17.20 -9.59
CA LEU A 396 15.97 16.53 -9.36
C LEU A 396 14.83 17.45 -9.79
N ARG A 397 14.07 17.04 -10.80
CA ARG A 397 12.78 17.63 -11.11
C ARG A 397 11.71 16.89 -10.30
N ALA A 398 10.95 17.62 -9.50
CA ALA A 398 10.02 17.07 -8.55
C ALA A 398 8.67 17.79 -8.57
N ARG A 399 7.59 17.10 -8.20
CA ARG A 399 6.24 17.66 -8.09
C ARG A 399 6.00 18.42 -6.78
N ASP A 400 6.83 18.16 -5.78
CA ASP A 400 6.80 18.77 -4.45
C ASP A 400 8.23 18.83 -3.92
N VAL A 401 8.45 19.45 -2.77
CA VAL A 401 9.79 19.59 -2.16
C VAL A 401 10.38 18.20 -1.89
N PRO A 402 11.50 17.83 -2.55
CA PRO A 402 12.03 16.46 -2.48
C PRO A 402 13.04 16.25 -1.34
N ASP A 403 12.82 16.83 -0.16
CA ASP A 403 13.78 16.82 0.96
C ASP A 403 14.20 15.40 1.35
N LEU A 404 13.24 14.46 1.44
CA LEU A 404 13.53 13.08 1.78
C LEU A 404 14.33 12.38 0.68
N ALA A 405 13.97 12.59 -0.58
CA ALA A 405 14.68 12.02 -1.71
C ALA A 405 16.12 12.57 -1.82
N MET A 406 16.33 13.86 -1.59
CA MET A 406 17.65 14.48 -1.55
C MET A 406 18.51 13.90 -0.44
N TRP A 407 17.99 13.85 0.78
CA TRP A 407 18.67 13.24 1.92
C TRP A 407 19.00 11.76 1.69
N ALA A 408 18.05 11.01 1.12
CA ALA A 408 18.25 9.59 0.84
C ALA A 408 19.25 9.36 -0.30
N ALA A 409 19.24 10.17 -1.35
CA ALA A 409 20.21 10.10 -2.45
C ALA A 409 21.65 10.39 -1.96
N GLU A 410 21.83 11.42 -1.13
CA GLU A 410 23.12 11.75 -0.51
C GLU A 410 23.63 10.58 0.37
N ARG A 411 22.76 10.04 1.22
CA ARG A 411 23.09 8.90 2.09
C ARG A 411 23.37 7.61 1.33
N ASN A 412 22.62 7.34 0.25
CA ASN A 412 22.72 6.13 -0.55
C ASN A 412 23.79 6.25 -1.66
N GLY A 413 24.41 7.41 -1.81
CA GLY A 413 25.52 7.67 -2.73
C GLY A 413 26.83 7.01 -2.35
N ASP A 414 26.92 6.41 -1.15
CA ASP A 414 28.12 5.80 -0.58
C ASP A 414 28.75 4.71 -1.50
N LEU A 415 27.94 3.82 -2.05
CA LEU A 415 28.42 2.78 -2.99
C LEU A 415 28.82 3.38 -4.34
N PHE A 416 28.10 4.41 -4.80
CA PHE A 416 28.43 5.09 -6.06
C PHE A 416 29.79 5.80 -5.94
N GLU A 417 30.01 6.52 -4.86
CA GLU A 417 31.28 7.20 -4.60
C GLU A 417 32.44 6.18 -4.48
N LEU A 418 32.23 5.06 -3.78
CA LEU A 418 33.20 4.01 -3.64
C LEU A 418 33.60 3.37 -4.98
N GLU A 419 32.64 3.13 -5.87
CA GLU A 419 32.87 2.41 -7.12
C GLU A 419 33.36 3.32 -8.25
N PHE A 420 32.90 4.58 -8.29
CA PHE A 420 33.19 5.51 -9.40
C PHE A 420 34.10 6.67 -9.01
N GLY A 421 34.42 6.83 -7.71
CA GLY A 421 35.27 7.91 -7.21
C GLY A 421 34.63 9.30 -7.39
N ARG A 422 33.29 9.38 -7.41
CA ARG A 422 32.52 10.60 -7.64
C ARG A 422 31.46 10.75 -6.58
N HIS A 423 31.52 11.85 -5.85
CA HIS A 423 30.46 12.24 -4.90
C HIS A 423 29.18 12.64 -5.61
N ILE A 424 28.02 12.34 -5.02
CA ILE A 424 26.70 12.76 -5.54
C ILE A 424 26.19 13.94 -4.73
N GLU A 425 25.93 15.06 -5.42
CA GLU A 425 25.30 16.26 -4.88
C GLU A 425 23.86 16.39 -5.41
N PRO A 426 22.82 15.97 -4.65
CA PRO A 426 21.44 16.15 -5.09
C PRO A 426 21.00 17.61 -4.94
N VAL A 427 20.35 18.15 -5.97
CA VAL A 427 19.83 19.53 -5.99
C VAL A 427 18.44 19.54 -6.59
N ALA A 428 17.47 20.12 -5.91
CA ALA A 428 16.15 20.32 -6.47
C ALA A 428 16.20 21.43 -7.55
N VAL A 429 15.65 21.14 -8.73
CA VAL A 429 15.49 22.11 -9.81
C VAL A 429 14.02 22.05 -10.23
N ASP A 430 13.38 23.23 -10.31
CA ASP A 430 11.98 23.41 -10.68
C ASP A 430 10.99 22.47 -9.97
N VAL A 431 10.43 22.95 -8.88
CA VAL A 431 9.21 22.40 -8.29
C VAL A 431 8.04 22.99 -9.07
N THR A 432 7.43 22.23 -9.97
CA THR A 432 6.28 22.67 -10.81
C THR A 432 4.96 22.54 -10.07
#